data_e83f6cdf6f0247ea3fbc206e34e4847a
#
_entry.id   e83f6cdf6f0247ea3fbc206e34e4847a
#
_cell.length_a   1.000
_cell.length_b   1.000
_cell.length_c   1.000
_cell.angle_alpha   90.00
_cell.angle_beta   90.00
_cell.angle_gamma   90.00
#
_symmetry.space_group_name_H-M   'P 1'
#
loop_
_entity.id
_entity.type
_entity.pdbx_description
1 polymer ?
#
loop_
_entity_poly.entity_id
_entity_poly.type
_entity_poly.pdbx_seq_one_letter_code
_entity_poly.pdbx_strand_id
1 'polypeptide(L)'
;MKMSHGRACTRLITTFALLSGISPSHAQKADPAAVAEHVAAATAAAKSDLLGPLGLCKTATPTPGPSFMDNYRAMQKKPPLEPMQVMDELYFLGSRWTTAWAIKTAGGIIIVDAMDNADEAEHYIEGGLRKLGLDPAEIRYVVISHAHGDHYGGAQYLKQKFNPRLVMSEIDWNALEETQRDPLFGTKRNPLFGEPPKRDMAVADGDTIQLAGTALKFYVIPGHTLGTLATVFTVHDRGEPHRAVAWGGTAYNFGPLPDRLQLYSDTTIKYREILKQENADIFLSNHVSFDDAVAKMAALKDRAPGQPNAFVVGPDAVQRFLTVLGECALATKASIGEDTPGR
;
A
#
# COMPACT_ATOMS: atom_id res chain seq x y z
N MET A 1 -59.07 -67.45 21.93
CA MET A 1 -58.42 -67.78 23.20
C MET A 1 -56.92 -67.93 22.94
N LYS A 2 -56.11 -67.00 23.30
CA LYS A 2 -54.68 -67.02 23.68
C LYS A 2 -54.16 -65.59 23.82
N MET A 3 -53.88 -65.26 25.03
CA MET A 3 -53.26 -63.98 25.44
C MET A 3 -51.78 -64.03 25.10
N SER A 4 -51.20 -62.99 24.56
CA SER A 4 -49.78 -62.82 24.46
C SER A 4 -49.38 -61.47 25.09
N HIS A 5 -48.51 -61.60 26.08
CA HIS A 5 -47.97 -60.51 26.93
C HIS A 5 -46.95 -59.71 26.13
N GLY A 6 -47.21 -58.41 25.94
CA GLY A 6 -46.22 -57.47 25.45
C GLY A 6 -45.36 -56.88 26.56
N ARG A 7 -44.05 -57.11 26.51
CA ARG A 7 -43.07 -56.53 27.44
C ARG A 7 -42.80 -55.09 27.01
N ALA A 8 -43.05 -54.15 27.90
CA ALA A 8 -42.62 -52.76 27.77
C ALA A 8 -41.09 -52.65 27.99
N CYS A 9 -40.40 -52.16 26.99
CA CYS A 9 -38.96 -51.82 27.09
C CYS A 9 -38.80 -50.34 27.36
N THR A 10 -38.51 -49.98 28.59
CA THR A 10 -38.22 -48.60 29.03
C THR A 10 -36.80 -48.26 28.58
N ARG A 11 -36.65 -47.39 27.57
CA ARG A 11 -35.38 -46.82 27.21
C ARG A 11 -35.09 -45.63 28.11
N LEU A 12 -34.04 -45.75 28.95
CA LEU A 12 -33.44 -44.63 29.64
C LEU A 12 -32.72 -43.73 28.57
N ILE A 13 -33.17 -42.53 28.39
CA ILE A 13 -32.45 -41.52 27.62
C ILE A 13 -31.56 -40.75 28.57
N THR A 14 -30.27 -41.07 28.56
CA THR A 14 -29.23 -40.31 29.26
C THR A 14 -28.91 -39.07 28.45
N THR A 15 -29.40 -37.91 28.86
CA THR A 15 -29.07 -36.61 28.28
C THR A 15 -27.65 -36.22 28.74
N PHE A 16 -26.67 -36.34 27.85
CA PHE A 16 -25.35 -35.73 28.04
C PHE A 16 -25.49 -34.23 27.78
N ALA A 17 -25.49 -33.41 28.79
CA ALA A 17 -25.31 -31.96 28.69
C ALA A 17 -23.85 -31.68 28.36
N LEU A 18 -23.58 -31.38 27.10
CA LEU A 18 -22.32 -30.75 26.65
C LEU A 18 -22.28 -29.33 27.21
N LEU A 19 -21.65 -29.16 28.36
CA LEU A 19 -21.17 -27.85 28.80
C LEU A 19 -20.04 -27.43 27.87
N SER A 20 -20.40 -26.73 26.79
CA SER A 20 -19.44 -25.95 26.02
C SER A 20 -18.95 -24.80 26.90
N GLY A 21 -17.80 -25.03 27.55
CA GLY A 21 -17.07 -23.97 28.23
C GLY A 21 -16.69 -22.89 27.23
N ILE A 22 -17.46 -21.82 27.19
CA ILE A 22 -17.04 -20.56 26.59
C ILE A 22 -15.96 -20.04 27.55
N SER A 23 -14.69 -20.27 27.21
CA SER A 23 -13.59 -19.59 27.88
C SER A 23 -13.83 -18.08 27.69
N PRO A 24 -13.81 -17.27 28.76
CA PRO A 24 -13.91 -15.84 28.61
C PRO A 24 -12.74 -15.40 27.75
N SER A 25 -13.03 -14.75 26.64
CA SER A 25 -12.05 -13.99 25.86
C SER A 25 -11.38 -13.05 26.86
N HIS A 26 -10.10 -13.29 27.15
CA HIS A 26 -9.35 -12.37 27.98
C HIS A 26 -9.18 -11.08 27.18
N ALA A 27 -9.81 -10.01 27.66
CA ALA A 27 -9.61 -8.66 27.19
C ALA A 27 -8.10 -8.40 27.01
N GLN A 28 -7.64 -8.21 25.80
CA GLN A 28 -6.23 -7.93 25.53
C GLN A 28 -5.92 -6.54 26.08
N LYS A 29 -5.07 -6.44 27.08
CA LYS A 29 -4.57 -5.14 27.56
C LYS A 29 -3.42 -4.69 26.69
N ALA A 30 -3.24 -3.35 26.55
CA ALA A 30 -2.03 -2.81 25.98
C ALA A 30 -0.79 -3.38 26.68
N ASP A 31 0.23 -3.78 25.90
CA ASP A 31 1.49 -4.33 26.40
C ASP A 31 2.66 -3.38 26.09
N PRO A 32 3.01 -2.49 27.05
CA PRO A 32 4.10 -1.54 26.85
C PRO A 32 5.47 -2.21 26.64
N ALA A 33 5.68 -3.41 27.18
CA ALA A 33 6.94 -4.14 27.00
C ALA A 33 7.07 -4.64 25.55
N ALA A 34 6.02 -5.24 25.00
CA ALA A 34 5.98 -5.65 23.60
C ALA A 34 6.06 -4.44 22.65
N VAL A 35 5.42 -3.31 22.99
CA VAL A 35 5.59 -2.06 22.21
C VAL A 35 7.05 -1.65 22.16
N ALA A 36 7.73 -1.60 23.31
CA ALA A 36 9.14 -1.21 23.38
C ALA A 36 10.06 -2.17 22.60
N GLU A 37 9.81 -3.47 22.69
CA GLU A 37 10.55 -4.49 21.95
C GLU A 37 10.43 -4.30 20.43
N HIS A 38 9.22 -4.19 19.90
CA HIS A 38 8.98 -3.99 18.46
C HIS A 38 9.52 -2.65 17.96
N VAL A 39 9.38 -1.57 18.73
CA VAL A 39 9.98 -0.26 18.37
C VAL A 39 11.52 -0.35 18.34
N ALA A 40 12.13 -1.07 19.26
CA ALA A 40 13.58 -1.28 19.28
C ALA A 40 14.03 -2.10 18.04
N ALA A 41 13.32 -3.16 17.69
CA ALA A 41 13.58 -3.97 16.51
C ALA A 41 13.44 -3.14 15.21
N ALA A 42 12.38 -2.36 15.08
CA ALA A 42 12.20 -1.44 13.96
C ALA A 42 13.33 -0.41 13.87
N THR A 43 13.73 0.17 15.00
CA THR A 43 14.82 1.16 15.06
C THR A 43 16.16 0.54 14.64
N ALA A 44 16.45 -0.66 15.11
CA ALA A 44 17.66 -1.39 14.71
C ALA A 44 17.67 -1.70 13.20
N ALA A 45 16.53 -2.07 12.63
CA ALA A 45 16.39 -2.31 11.20
C ALA A 45 16.47 -1.01 10.39
N ALA A 46 15.90 0.09 10.89
CA ALA A 46 15.88 1.37 10.18
C ALA A 46 17.28 1.99 10.03
N LYS A 47 18.18 1.75 10.97
CA LYS A 47 19.49 2.46 11.01
C LYS A 47 19.30 3.97 10.91
N SER A 48 20.11 4.64 10.05
CA SER A 48 19.99 6.10 9.79
C SER A 48 19.36 6.43 8.43
N ASP A 49 19.02 5.41 7.63
CA ASP A 49 18.61 5.55 6.24
C ASP A 49 17.12 5.24 5.97
N LEU A 50 16.37 4.75 6.98
CA LEU A 50 14.95 4.43 6.85
C LEU A 50 14.10 5.17 7.90
N LEU A 51 14.35 6.47 8.10
CA LEU A 51 13.65 7.28 9.11
C LEU A 51 12.18 7.55 8.72
N GLY A 52 11.88 7.62 7.42
CA GLY A 52 10.52 7.80 6.92
C GLY A 52 9.59 6.68 7.39
N PRO A 53 9.83 5.40 7.04
CA PRO A 53 9.02 4.27 7.48
C PRO A 53 9.07 4.06 9.01
N LEU A 54 10.19 4.35 9.68
CA LEU A 54 10.27 4.29 11.15
C LEU A 54 9.26 5.24 11.83
N GLY A 55 8.88 6.33 11.15
CA GLY A 55 7.82 7.22 11.61
C GLY A 55 6.47 6.54 11.88
N LEU A 56 6.21 5.38 11.27
CA LEU A 56 5.00 4.57 11.51
C LEU A 56 4.92 4.01 12.93
N CYS A 57 6.05 3.75 13.58
CA CYS A 57 6.07 3.33 14.99
C CYS A 57 5.47 4.36 15.96
N LYS A 58 5.29 5.63 15.55
CA LYS A 58 4.60 6.66 16.34
C LYS A 58 3.12 6.35 16.55
N THR A 59 2.51 5.52 15.70
CA THR A 59 1.12 5.08 15.88
C THR A 59 0.94 4.21 17.14
N ALA A 60 2.02 3.59 17.63
CA ALA A 60 2.04 2.83 18.86
C ALA A 60 2.10 3.70 20.13
N THR A 61 2.28 5.01 20.01
CA THR A 61 2.33 5.94 21.15
C THR A 61 1.00 6.66 21.32
N PRO A 62 0.51 6.84 22.56
CA PRO A 62 -0.78 7.47 22.82
C PRO A 62 -0.80 9.00 22.59
N THR A 63 0.30 9.60 22.16
CA THR A 63 0.37 11.04 21.91
C THR A 63 -0.40 11.39 20.64
N PRO A 64 -1.47 12.19 20.69
CA PRO A 64 -2.19 12.62 19.49
C PRO A 64 -1.25 13.39 18.56
N GLY A 65 -1.00 12.83 17.38
CA GLY A 65 -0.33 13.54 16.29
C GLY A 65 -1.29 14.48 15.56
N PRO A 66 -0.78 15.33 14.66
CA PRO A 66 -1.63 16.12 13.77
C PRO A 66 -2.55 15.21 12.96
N SER A 67 -3.79 15.64 12.73
CA SER A 67 -4.75 14.89 11.93
C SER A 67 -4.24 14.71 10.49
N PHE A 68 -4.82 13.74 9.75
CA PHE A 68 -4.59 13.59 8.31
C PHE A 68 -4.69 14.95 7.59
N MET A 69 -5.76 15.71 7.84
CA MET A 69 -6.01 17.00 7.21
C MET A 69 -4.95 18.07 7.58
N ASP A 70 -4.44 18.04 8.81
CA ASP A 70 -3.41 18.99 9.22
C ASP A 70 -2.08 18.69 8.53
N ASN A 71 -1.73 17.41 8.41
CA ASN A 71 -0.55 16.95 7.67
C ASN A 71 -0.68 17.28 6.19
N TYR A 72 -1.81 16.98 5.58
CA TYR A 72 -2.10 17.29 4.17
C TYR A 72 -1.96 18.81 3.92
N ARG A 73 -2.64 19.65 4.71
CA ARG A 73 -2.55 21.12 4.60
C ARG A 73 -1.13 21.65 4.80
N ALA A 74 -0.37 21.05 5.71
CA ALA A 74 1.03 21.44 5.94
C ALA A 74 1.91 21.13 4.72
N MET A 75 1.67 20.01 4.03
CA MET A 75 2.37 19.67 2.79
C MET A 75 2.00 20.59 1.63
N GLN A 76 0.72 20.95 1.51
CA GLN A 76 0.25 21.87 0.47
C GLN A 76 0.82 23.30 0.59
N LYS A 77 1.28 23.72 1.77
CA LYS A 77 1.95 25.02 1.96
C LYS A 77 3.40 25.04 1.46
N LYS A 78 4.00 23.88 1.21
CA LYS A 78 5.38 23.80 0.70
C LYS A 78 5.38 23.97 -0.82
N PRO A 79 6.50 24.47 -1.42
CA PRO A 79 6.61 24.51 -2.88
C PRO A 79 6.33 23.14 -3.51
N PRO A 80 5.63 23.07 -4.67
CA PRO A 80 5.39 21.81 -5.36
C PRO A 80 6.71 21.13 -5.71
N LEU A 81 6.65 19.82 -5.89
CA LEU A 81 7.77 19.06 -6.44
C LEU A 81 7.74 19.16 -7.98
N GLU A 82 8.92 19.35 -8.56
CA GLU A 82 9.05 19.26 -10.00
C GLU A 82 9.14 17.80 -10.45
N PRO A 83 8.52 17.44 -11.59
CA PRO A 83 8.67 16.12 -12.18
C PRO A 83 10.13 15.88 -12.55
N MET A 84 10.58 14.62 -12.41
CA MET A 84 11.99 14.27 -12.63
C MET A 84 12.14 12.87 -13.23
N GLN A 85 13.03 12.75 -14.22
CA GLN A 85 13.55 11.45 -14.60
C GLN A 85 14.51 10.96 -13.52
N VAL A 86 14.19 9.80 -12.91
CA VAL A 86 14.99 9.24 -11.79
C VAL A 86 15.81 8.02 -12.20
N MET A 87 15.40 7.33 -13.27
CA MET A 87 16.11 6.24 -13.96
C MET A 87 15.93 6.42 -15.47
N ASP A 88 16.56 5.59 -16.28
CA ASP A 88 16.49 5.71 -17.75
C ASP A 88 15.04 5.68 -18.27
N GLU A 89 14.15 4.85 -17.66
CA GLU A 89 12.73 4.73 -18.01
C GLU A 89 11.77 5.16 -16.89
N LEU A 90 12.25 5.50 -15.70
CA LEU A 90 11.41 5.80 -14.55
C LEU A 90 11.38 7.29 -14.26
N TYR A 91 10.18 7.83 -14.09
CA TYR A 91 9.94 9.25 -13.84
C TYR A 91 9.07 9.44 -12.61
N PHE A 92 9.44 10.38 -11.75
CA PHE A 92 8.62 10.86 -10.65
C PHE A 92 7.61 11.88 -11.17
N LEU A 93 6.34 11.65 -10.86
CA LEU A 93 5.21 12.53 -11.16
C LEU A 93 4.36 12.60 -9.88
N GLY A 94 4.54 13.58 -9.03
CA GLY A 94 3.77 13.55 -7.79
C GLY A 94 3.81 14.86 -7.01
N SER A 95 2.95 14.90 -6.01
CA SER A 95 2.89 15.98 -5.03
C SER A 95 3.87 15.74 -3.86
N ARG A 96 3.82 16.60 -2.86
CA ARG A 96 4.51 16.34 -1.59
C ARG A 96 3.76 15.38 -0.67
N TRP A 97 2.62 14.90 -1.11
CA TRP A 97 1.78 13.95 -0.40
C TRP A 97 1.75 12.61 -1.12
N THR A 98 1.11 12.55 -2.27
CA THR A 98 0.94 11.34 -3.06
C THR A 98 1.96 11.30 -4.21
N THR A 99 2.52 10.13 -4.48
CA THR A 99 3.46 9.90 -5.57
C THR A 99 2.73 9.18 -6.70
N ALA A 100 2.95 9.64 -7.93
CA ALA A 100 2.73 8.86 -9.14
C ALA A 100 4.07 8.57 -9.82
N TRP A 101 4.21 7.38 -10.38
CA TRP A 101 5.41 6.99 -11.15
C TRP A 101 5.03 6.73 -12.59
N ALA A 102 5.84 7.22 -13.54
CA ALA A 102 5.70 6.85 -14.94
C ALA A 102 6.85 5.94 -15.35
N ILE A 103 6.51 4.85 -16.04
CA ILE A 103 7.46 3.90 -16.63
C ILE A 103 7.33 4.04 -18.14
N LYS A 104 8.34 4.62 -18.81
CA LYS A 104 8.40 4.74 -20.27
C LYS A 104 8.85 3.41 -20.87
N THR A 105 8.11 2.92 -21.84
CA THR A 105 8.44 1.72 -22.61
C THR A 105 8.45 2.00 -24.10
N ALA A 106 8.93 1.08 -24.92
CA ALA A 106 8.83 1.20 -26.37
C ALA A 106 7.37 1.16 -26.89
N GLY A 107 6.42 0.64 -26.08
CA GLY A 107 4.99 0.56 -26.42
C GLY A 107 4.13 1.69 -25.86
N GLY A 108 4.72 2.61 -25.10
CA GLY A 108 4.02 3.72 -24.44
C GLY A 108 4.38 3.82 -22.95
N ILE A 109 3.51 4.44 -22.18
CA ILE A 109 3.75 4.81 -20.79
C ILE A 109 2.81 4.02 -19.87
N ILE A 110 3.34 3.53 -18.76
CA ILE A 110 2.58 2.95 -17.66
C ILE A 110 2.67 3.93 -16.49
N ILE A 111 1.53 4.32 -15.94
CA ILE A 111 1.45 5.14 -14.73
C ILE A 111 1.15 4.23 -13.54
N VAL A 112 1.82 4.44 -12.42
CA VAL A 112 1.51 3.82 -11.12
C VAL A 112 0.97 4.90 -10.20
N ASP A 113 -0.29 4.74 -9.77
CA ASP A 113 -1.17 5.66 -9.05
C ASP A 113 -1.57 6.92 -9.85
N ALA A 114 -2.73 7.47 -9.49
CA ALA A 114 -3.40 8.50 -10.29
C ALA A 114 -3.71 9.79 -9.51
N MET A 115 -3.09 10.01 -8.36
CA MET A 115 -3.26 11.20 -7.51
C MET A 115 -4.67 11.32 -6.87
N ASP A 116 -4.89 12.41 -6.13
CA ASP A 116 -6.08 12.62 -5.31
C ASP A 116 -7.36 12.90 -6.13
N ASN A 117 -7.21 13.56 -7.28
CA ASN A 117 -8.34 14.03 -8.09
C ASN A 117 -7.92 14.42 -9.52
N ALA A 118 -8.88 14.86 -10.31
CA ALA A 118 -8.68 15.26 -11.70
C ALA A 118 -7.69 16.41 -11.87
N ASP A 119 -7.77 17.44 -11.01
CA ASP A 119 -6.91 18.63 -11.08
C ASP A 119 -5.44 18.23 -10.79
N GLU A 120 -5.22 17.36 -9.84
CA GLU A 120 -3.89 16.84 -9.54
C GLU A 120 -3.36 15.91 -10.65
N ALA A 121 -4.20 15.04 -11.22
CA ALA A 121 -3.81 14.23 -12.37
C ALA A 121 -3.46 15.08 -13.59
N GLU A 122 -4.21 16.15 -13.86
CA GLU A 122 -3.90 17.10 -14.94
C GLU A 122 -2.57 17.82 -14.66
N HIS A 123 -2.38 18.31 -13.43
CA HIS A 123 -1.20 19.09 -13.08
C HIS A 123 0.07 18.23 -12.99
N TYR A 124 0.03 17.13 -12.18
CA TYR A 124 1.23 16.35 -11.87
C TYR A 124 1.51 15.27 -12.92
N ILE A 125 0.49 14.56 -13.41
CA ILE A 125 0.70 13.47 -14.36
C ILE A 125 0.79 14.02 -15.79
N GLU A 126 -0.27 14.63 -16.30
CA GLU A 126 -0.25 15.15 -17.67
C GLU A 126 0.78 16.28 -17.83
N GLY A 127 0.70 17.30 -16.97
CA GLY A 127 1.62 18.44 -17.00
C GLY A 127 3.07 18.03 -16.74
N GLY A 128 3.27 17.07 -15.81
CA GLY A 128 4.58 16.51 -15.51
C GLY A 128 5.20 15.76 -16.70
N LEU A 129 4.43 14.90 -17.39
CA LEU A 129 4.88 14.22 -18.60
C LEU A 129 5.28 15.21 -19.67
N ARG A 130 4.44 16.24 -19.92
CA ARG A 130 4.75 17.29 -20.92
C ARG A 130 6.02 18.07 -20.58
N LYS A 131 6.22 18.43 -19.31
CA LYS A 131 7.45 19.10 -18.85
C LYS A 131 8.70 18.23 -19.08
N LEU A 132 8.55 16.90 -19.01
CA LEU A 132 9.64 15.95 -19.27
C LEU A 132 9.79 15.58 -20.74
N GLY A 133 9.02 16.20 -21.65
CA GLY A 133 9.06 15.92 -23.08
C GLY A 133 8.39 14.61 -23.49
N LEU A 134 7.55 14.04 -22.62
CA LEU A 134 6.79 12.82 -22.87
C LEU A 134 5.36 13.17 -23.31
N ASP A 135 4.80 12.40 -24.25
CA ASP A 135 3.43 12.60 -24.71
C ASP A 135 2.43 11.83 -23.81
N PRO A 136 1.52 12.53 -23.08
CA PRO A 136 0.49 11.86 -22.29
C PRO A 136 -0.45 10.96 -23.11
N ALA A 137 -0.60 11.19 -24.42
CA ALA A 137 -1.38 10.32 -25.31
C ALA A 137 -0.76 8.90 -25.44
N GLU A 138 0.49 8.73 -25.04
CA GLU A 138 1.14 7.42 -24.99
C GLU A 138 0.82 6.62 -23.70
N ILE A 139 0.04 7.14 -22.76
CA ILE A 139 -0.37 6.37 -21.58
C ILE A 139 -1.21 5.17 -22.03
N ARG A 140 -0.76 3.95 -21.69
CA ARG A 140 -1.44 2.68 -22.01
C ARG A 140 -2.09 2.03 -20.82
N TYR A 141 -1.46 2.16 -19.65
CA TYR A 141 -1.96 1.60 -18.38
C TYR A 141 -1.85 2.63 -17.27
N VAL A 142 -2.82 2.59 -16.37
CA VAL A 142 -2.77 3.22 -15.04
C VAL A 142 -2.97 2.11 -14.03
N VAL A 143 -1.91 1.75 -13.32
CA VAL A 143 -1.93 0.77 -12.24
C VAL A 143 -2.26 1.49 -10.95
N ILE A 144 -3.40 1.19 -10.36
CA ILE A 144 -3.85 1.75 -9.08
C ILE A 144 -3.42 0.79 -7.99
N SER A 145 -2.55 1.25 -7.10
CA SER A 145 -1.94 0.41 -6.07
C SER A 145 -2.96 -0.17 -5.09
N HIS A 146 -4.03 0.58 -4.77
CA HIS A 146 -5.11 0.15 -3.90
C HIS A 146 -6.33 1.10 -3.96
N ALA A 147 -7.45 0.69 -3.36
CA ALA A 147 -8.74 1.37 -3.47
C ALA A 147 -8.92 2.56 -2.52
N HIS A 148 -7.88 3.41 -2.33
CA HIS A 148 -8.03 4.69 -1.63
C HIS A 148 -8.06 5.87 -2.61
N GLY A 149 -8.79 6.92 -2.23
CA GLY A 149 -9.09 8.06 -3.09
C GLY A 149 -7.87 8.85 -3.55
N ASP A 150 -6.84 8.92 -2.71
CA ASP A 150 -5.57 9.57 -3.01
C ASP A 150 -4.69 8.80 -4.03
N HIS A 151 -5.12 7.59 -4.45
CA HIS A 151 -4.43 6.78 -5.46
C HIS A 151 -5.26 6.54 -6.71
N TYR A 152 -6.61 6.56 -6.60
CA TYR A 152 -7.47 6.40 -7.77
C TYR A 152 -8.13 7.70 -8.25
N GLY A 153 -8.07 8.80 -7.48
CA GLY A 153 -8.94 9.96 -7.67
C GLY A 153 -8.81 10.64 -9.04
N GLY A 154 -7.64 10.63 -9.65
CA GLY A 154 -7.43 11.15 -11.01
C GLY A 154 -7.60 10.12 -12.13
N ALA A 155 -7.85 8.83 -11.79
CA ALA A 155 -7.89 7.76 -12.79
C ALA A 155 -9.00 7.95 -13.83
N GLN A 156 -10.16 8.46 -13.42
CA GLN A 156 -11.27 8.72 -14.33
C GLN A 156 -10.96 9.84 -15.32
N TYR A 157 -10.25 10.89 -14.90
CA TYR A 157 -9.75 11.94 -15.77
C TYR A 157 -8.80 11.38 -16.84
N LEU A 158 -7.80 10.58 -16.42
CA LEU A 158 -6.86 9.95 -17.35
C LEU A 158 -7.58 9.02 -18.33
N LYS A 159 -8.57 8.24 -17.84
CA LYS A 159 -9.38 7.33 -18.66
C LYS A 159 -10.16 8.08 -19.75
N GLN A 160 -10.80 9.17 -19.38
CA GLN A 160 -11.60 9.96 -20.32
C GLN A 160 -10.73 10.65 -21.38
N LYS A 161 -9.56 11.13 -20.99
CA LYS A 161 -8.71 11.96 -21.88
C LYS A 161 -7.79 11.15 -22.78
N PHE A 162 -7.21 10.05 -22.26
CA PHE A 162 -6.17 9.28 -22.97
C PHE A 162 -6.56 7.80 -23.18
N ASN A 163 -7.67 7.36 -22.59
CA ASN A 163 -8.21 6.01 -22.69
C ASN A 163 -7.22 4.87 -22.34
N PRO A 164 -6.40 4.97 -21.28
CA PRO A 164 -5.60 3.83 -20.80
C PRO A 164 -6.47 2.71 -20.23
N ARG A 165 -5.88 1.52 -20.06
CA ARG A 165 -6.47 0.49 -19.21
C ARG A 165 -6.20 0.83 -17.75
N LEU A 166 -7.26 0.82 -16.91
CA LEU A 166 -7.15 0.99 -15.48
C LEU A 166 -6.99 -0.38 -14.82
N VAL A 167 -5.91 -0.56 -14.07
CA VAL A 167 -5.52 -1.84 -13.45
C VAL A 167 -5.56 -1.70 -11.94
N MET A 168 -6.21 -2.64 -11.26
CA MET A 168 -6.23 -2.77 -9.79
C MET A 168 -6.42 -4.24 -9.45
N SER A 169 -6.13 -4.66 -8.23
CA SER A 169 -6.42 -6.02 -7.81
C SER A 169 -7.92 -6.31 -7.88
N GLU A 170 -8.28 -7.56 -8.14
CA GLU A 170 -9.68 -7.98 -8.11
C GLU A 170 -10.34 -7.71 -6.75
N ILE A 171 -9.58 -7.90 -5.68
CA ILE A 171 -10.06 -7.69 -4.30
C ILE A 171 -10.43 -6.22 -4.07
N ASP A 172 -9.57 -5.29 -4.47
CA ASP A 172 -9.81 -3.87 -4.26
C ASP A 172 -10.86 -3.32 -5.24
N TRP A 173 -10.97 -3.86 -6.46
CA TRP A 173 -12.11 -3.57 -7.33
C TRP A 173 -13.43 -3.97 -6.69
N ASN A 174 -13.52 -5.18 -6.10
CA ASN A 174 -14.72 -5.65 -5.42
C ASN A 174 -15.07 -4.75 -4.23
N ALA A 175 -14.07 -4.40 -3.39
CA ALA A 175 -14.26 -3.51 -2.24
C ALA A 175 -14.75 -2.12 -2.67
N LEU A 176 -14.21 -1.57 -3.75
CA LEU A 176 -14.61 -0.27 -4.28
C LEU A 176 -16.05 -0.29 -4.81
N GLU A 177 -16.43 -1.32 -5.56
CA GLU A 177 -17.81 -1.50 -6.04
C GLU A 177 -18.81 -1.71 -4.90
N GLU A 178 -18.44 -2.46 -3.86
CA GLU A 178 -19.27 -2.64 -2.66
C GLU A 178 -19.49 -1.32 -1.93
N THR A 179 -18.42 -0.55 -1.73
CA THR A 179 -18.48 0.77 -1.11
C THR A 179 -19.40 1.71 -1.90
N GLN A 180 -19.34 1.70 -3.22
CA GLN A 180 -20.20 2.54 -4.08
C GLN A 180 -21.69 2.16 -4.01
N ARG A 181 -22.02 0.91 -3.64
CA ARG A 181 -23.40 0.47 -3.44
C ARG A 181 -24.02 0.95 -2.11
N ASP A 182 -23.22 1.43 -1.16
CA ASP A 182 -23.73 2.02 0.08
C ASP A 182 -24.54 3.28 -0.26
N PRO A 183 -25.84 3.37 0.09
CA PRO A 183 -26.67 4.56 -0.17
C PRO A 183 -26.11 5.84 0.44
N LEU A 184 -25.25 5.72 1.47
CA LEU A 184 -24.60 6.83 2.14
C LEU A 184 -23.22 7.16 1.59
N PHE A 185 -22.77 6.46 0.53
CA PHE A 185 -21.42 6.65 -0.04
C PHE A 185 -21.14 8.11 -0.37
N GLY A 186 -22.01 8.76 -1.11
CA GLY A 186 -21.84 10.16 -1.51
C GLY A 186 -21.74 11.15 -0.34
N THR A 187 -22.34 10.83 0.82
CA THR A 187 -22.28 11.67 2.03
C THR A 187 -21.05 11.41 2.89
N LYS A 188 -20.44 10.23 2.77
CA LYS A 188 -19.26 9.80 3.53
C LYS A 188 -17.96 10.04 2.79
N ARG A 189 -18.01 10.33 1.50
CA ARG A 189 -16.83 10.52 0.67
C ARG A 189 -16.06 11.78 1.07
N ASN A 190 -14.74 11.66 1.14
CA ASN A 190 -13.88 12.83 1.31
C ASN A 190 -13.91 13.67 0.02
N PRO A 191 -14.34 14.94 0.06
CA PRO A 191 -14.47 15.79 -1.13
C PRO A 191 -13.13 16.15 -1.80
N LEU A 192 -11.99 15.89 -1.15
CA LEU A 192 -10.67 16.05 -1.74
C LEU A 192 -10.40 15.03 -2.86
N PHE A 193 -11.05 13.86 -2.79
CA PHE A 193 -10.79 12.77 -3.72
C PHE A 193 -11.79 12.74 -4.87
N GLY A 194 -11.28 12.40 -6.06
CA GLY A 194 -12.09 12.20 -7.24
C GLY A 194 -13.06 11.03 -7.12
N GLU A 195 -13.99 10.93 -8.09
CA GLU A 195 -14.91 9.81 -8.15
C GLU A 195 -14.17 8.49 -8.36
N PRO A 196 -14.56 7.41 -7.69
CA PRO A 196 -14.03 6.09 -7.96
C PRO A 196 -14.21 5.71 -9.44
N PRO A 197 -13.16 5.20 -10.08
CA PRO A 197 -13.27 4.76 -11.46
C PRO A 197 -14.13 3.49 -11.58
N LYS A 198 -14.70 3.27 -12.77
CA LYS A 198 -15.34 2.01 -13.11
C LYS A 198 -14.29 0.93 -13.31
N ARG A 199 -14.62 -0.31 -12.88
CA ARG A 199 -13.76 -1.48 -13.11
C ARG A 199 -13.42 -1.61 -14.60
N ASP A 200 -12.12 -1.83 -14.89
CA ASP A 200 -11.62 -2.08 -16.25
C ASP A 200 -10.84 -3.40 -16.28
N MET A 201 -9.65 -3.46 -15.70
CA MET A 201 -8.81 -4.64 -15.67
C MET A 201 -8.50 -5.06 -14.24
N ALA A 202 -8.86 -6.28 -13.88
CA ALA A 202 -8.51 -6.88 -12.61
C ALA A 202 -7.25 -7.73 -12.75
N VAL A 203 -6.40 -7.72 -11.71
CA VAL A 203 -5.23 -8.58 -11.59
C VAL A 203 -5.26 -9.36 -10.27
N ALA A 204 -4.67 -10.56 -10.28
CA ALA A 204 -4.50 -11.43 -9.14
C ALA A 204 -3.03 -11.48 -8.67
N ASP A 205 -2.78 -12.15 -7.54
CA ASP A 205 -1.43 -12.40 -7.04
C ASP A 205 -0.61 -13.21 -8.03
N GLY A 206 0.54 -12.70 -8.45
CA GLY A 206 1.45 -13.31 -9.41
C GLY A 206 1.18 -12.96 -10.88
N ASP A 207 0.09 -12.27 -11.20
CA ASP A 207 -0.18 -11.84 -12.57
C ASP A 207 0.90 -10.88 -13.10
N THR A 208 1.01 -10.84 -14.43
CA THR A 208 1.99 -9.99 -15.11
C THR A 208 1.34 -9.29 -16.30
N ILE A 209 1.55 -7.98 -16.41
CA ILE A 209 1.27 -7.21 -17.63
C ILE A 209 2.58 -6.98 -18.36
N GLN A 210 2.56 -7.13 -19.69
CA GLN A 210 3.69 -6.82 -20.54
C GLN A 210 3.34 -5.70 -21.53
N LEU A 211 4.27 -4.74 -21.68
CA LEU A 211 4.17 -3.69 -22.69
C LEU A 211 5.53 -3.52 -23.36
N ALA A 212 5.62 -3.99 -24.62
CA ALA A 212 6.81 -3.86 -25.47
C ALA A 212 8.13 -4.29 -24.76
N GLY A 213 8.12 -5.46 -24.11
CA GLY A 213 9.29 -6.04 -23.43
C GLY A 213 9.39 -5.67 -21.95
N THR A 214 8.71 -4.63 -21.48
CA THR A 214 8.66 -4.30 -20.05
C THR A 214 7.57 -5.11 -19.38
N ALA A 215 7.94 -5.89 -18.35
CA ALA A 215 7.02 -6.71 -17.55
C ALA A 215 6.79 -6.08 -16.17
N LEU A 216 5.52 -5.92 -15.80
CA LEU A 216 5.09 -5.55 -14.46
C LEU A 216 4.45 -6.76 -13.81
N LYS A 217 5.07 -7.30 -12.77
CA LYS A 217 4.55 -8.42 -11.99
C LYS A 217 3.86 -7.89 -10.74
N PHE A 218 2.65 -8.35 -10.49
CA PHE A 218 1.83 -7.92 -9.38
C PHE A 218 1.83 -8.93 -8.25
N TYR A 219 1.91 -8.42 -7.04
CA TYR A 219 1.75 -9.21 -5.83
C TYR A 219 0.67 -8.55 -4.96
N VAL A 220 -0.29 -9.34 -4.50
CA VAL A 220 -1.29 -8.88 -3.53
C VAL A 220 -0.69 -8.92 -2.14
N ILE A 221 -0.55 -7.73 -1.54
CA ILE A 221 0.07 -7.51 -0.22
C ILE A 221 -0.99 -7.03 0.79
N PRO A 222 -1.85 -7.92 1.32
CA PRO A 222 -2.95 -7.53 2.20
C PRO A 222 -2.45 -6.90 3.50
N GLY A 223 -3.16 -5.89 3.95
CA GLY A 223 -2.84 -5.16 5.18
C GLY A 223 -3.38 -3.75 5.13
N HIS A 224 -2.81 -2.85 4.36
CA HIS A 224 -3.30 -1.48 4.19
C HIS A 224 -4.72 -1.47 3.59
N THR A 225 -4.94 -2.09 2.43
CA THR A 225 -6.22 -2.68 2.02
C THR A 225 -6.04 -4.20 1.91
N LEU A 226 -7.12 -4.96 1.67
CA LEU A 226 -6.99 -6.42 1.46
C LEU A 226 -6.44 -6.75 0.08
N GLY A 227 -6.61 -5.84 -0.88
CA GLY A 227 -6.18 -5.99 -2.26
C GLY A 227 -4.99 -5.13 -2.65
N THR A 228 -4.32 -4.45 -1.71
CA THR A 228 -3.13 -3.64 -2.01
C THR A 228 -2.14 -4.42 -2.88
N LEU A 229 -1.59 -3.75 -3.90
CA LEU A 229 -0.60 -4.31 -4.81
C LEU A 229 0.81 -3.83 -4.47
N ALA A 230 1.78 -4.74 -4.52
CA ALA A 230 3.16 -4.42 -4.82
C ALA A 230 3.41 -4.74 -6.30
N THR A 231 4.02 -3.81 -7.03
CA THR A 231 4.34 -3.97 -8.45
C THR A 231 5.85 -4.07 -8.61
N VAL A 232 6.33 -5.18 -9.19
CA VAL A 232 7.76 -5.44 -9.38
C VAL A 232 8.10 -5.36 -10.86
N PHE A 233 9.12 -4.58 -11.20
CA PHE A 233 9.55 -4.35 -12.59
C PHE A 233 11.03 -4.03 -12.66
N THR A 234 11.61 -4.13 -13.87
CA THR A 234 13.01 -3.76 -14.14
C THR A 234 13.07 -2.35 -14.70
N VAL A 235 14.03 -1.58 -14.22
CA VAL A 235 14.44 -0.27 -14.77
C VAL A 235 15.95 -0.24 -14.90
N HIS A 236 16.48 0.76 -15.62
CA HIS A 236 17.93 0.88 -15.84
C HIS A 236 18.44 2.23 -15.30
N ASP A 237 19.66 2.21 -14.81
CA ASP A 237 20.41 3.41 -14.48
C ASP A 237 21.69 3.44 -15.32
N ARG A 238 21.74 4.30 -16.31
CA ARG A 238 22.84 4.37 -17.28
C ARG A 238 23.09 3.02 -17.99
N GLY A 239 22.00 2.31 -18.30
CA GLY A 239 22.00 1.01 -18.95
C GLY A 239 22.15 -0.20 -18.02
N GLU A 240 22.51 -0.01 -16.74
CA GLU A 240 22.60 -1.11 -15.77
C GLU A 240 21.22 -1.46 -15.22
N PRO A 241 20.81 -2.73 -15.23
CA PRO A 241 19.49 -3.15 -14.78
C PRO A 241 19.37 -3.17 -13.25
N HIS A 242 18.22 -2.68 -12.77
CA HIS A 242 17.82 -2.67 -11.38
C HIS A 242 16.41 -3.22 -11.23
N ARG A 243 16.12 -3.85 -10.11
CA ARG A 243 14.82 -4.42 -9.81
C ARG A 243 14.05 -3.54 -8.82
N ALA A 244 13.04 -2.84 -9.32
CA ALA A 244 12.20 -1.97 -8.51
C ALA A 244 10.96 -2.68 -7.98
N VAL A 245 10.59 -2.38 -6.74
CA VAL A 245 9.28 -2.65 -6.17
C VAL A 245 8.58 -1.34 -5.84
N ALA A 246 7.40 -1.10 -6.42
CA ALA A 246 6.47 -0.08 -5.99
C ALA A 246 5.52 -0.72 -4.96
N TRP A 247 5.68 -0.34 -3.69
CA TRP A 247 4.90 -0.87 -2.57
C TRP A 247 3.69 0.00 -2.31
N GLY A 248 2.48 -0.55 -2.58
CA GLY A 248 1.24 0.20 -2.61
C GLY A 248 0.59 0.32 -1.26
N GLY A 249 0.81 0.93 -0.31
CA GLY A 249 0.08 1.04 0.97
C GLY A 249 0.95 0.78 2.17
N THR A 250 1.56 1.85 2.66
CA THR A 250 2.55 1.80 3.73
C THR A 250 1.95 2.10 5.10
N ALA A 251 0.95 2.99 5.19
CA ALA A 251 0.38 3.46 6.46
C ALA A 251 -0.67 2.49 7.05
N TYR A 252 -0.93 2.62 8.38
CA TYR A 252 -1.95 1.86 9.12
C TYR A 252 -3.18 2.75 9.39
N ASN A 253 -3.82 3.26 8.34
CA ASN A 253 -4.95 4.19 8.44
C ASN A 253 -6.33 3.51 8.47
N PHE A 254 -6.37 2.20 8.72
CA PHE A 254 -7.58 1.38 8.79
C PHE A 254 -8.16 1.25 10.21
N GLY A 255 -7.65 2.02 11.17
CA GLY A 255 -8.12 2.03 12.55
C GLY A 255 -7.49 0.95 13.45
N PRO A 256 -7.94 0.85 14.71
CA PRO A 256 -7.37 -0.05 15.70
C PRO A 256 -7.88 -1.49 15.51
N LEU A 257 -7.46 -2.15 14.45
CA LEU A 257 -7.82 -3.52 14.09
C LEU A 257 -6.62 -4.47 14.30
N PRO A 258 -6.52 -5.14 15.48
CA PRO A 258 -5.37 -5.99 15.83
C PRO A 258 -5.08 -7.08 14.79
N ASP A 259 -6.12 -7.76 14.30
CA ASP A 259 -5.96 -8.83 13.30
C ASP A 259 -5.46 -8.27 11.95
N ARG A 260 -5.84 -7.04 11.60
CA ARG A 260 -5.38 -6.37 10.39
C ARG A 260 -3.91 -5.97 10.50
N LEU A 261 -3.48 -5.50 11.67
CA LEU A 261 -2.07 -5.18 11.96
C LEU A 261 -1.22 -6.45 11.95
N GLN A 262 -1.73 -7.56 12.47
CA GLN A 262 -1.06 -8.86 12.37
C GLN A 262 -0.92 -9.29 10.91
N LEU A 263 -2.01 -9.25 10.14
CA LEU A 263 -1.99 -9.58 8.72
C LEU A 263 -0.98 -8.72 7.94
N TYR A 264 -0.90 -7.41 8.26
CA TYR A 264 0.08 -6.52 7.66
C TYR A 264 1.51 -6.97 7.96
N SER A 265 1.83 -7.31 9.22
CA SER A 265 3.14 -7.82 9.61
C SER A 265 3.46 -9.14 8.93
N ASP A 266 2.54 -10.10 8.93
CA ASP A 266 2.72 -11.41 8.27
C ASP A 266 2.97 -11.24 6.76
N THR A 267 2.30 -10.28 6.15
CA THR A 267 2.53 -9.90 4.75
C THR A 267 3.96 -9.40 4.54
N THR A 268 4.47 -8.52 5.40
CA THR A 268 5.86 -8.04 5.26
C THR A 268 6.87 -9.17 5.39
N ILE A 269 6.65 -10.12 6.30
CA ILE A 269 7.51 -11.30 6.46
C ILE A 269 7.52 -12.16 5.19
N LYS A 270 6.33 -12.50 4.65
CA LYS A 270 6.18 -13.27 3.40
C LYS A 270 6.91 -12.58 2.24
N TYR A 271 6.70 -11.28 2.08
CA TYR A 271 7.22 -10.56 0.92
C TYR A 271 8.70 -10.19 1.02
N ARG A 272 9.28 -10.20 2.21
CA ARG A 272 10.75 -10.16 2.34
C ARG A 272 11.40 -11.29 1.57
N GLU A 273 10.94 -12.53 1.72
CA GLU A 273 11.48 -13.68 1.00
C GLU A 273 11.24 -13.58 -0.53
N ILE A 274 10.04 -13.12 -0.95
CA ILE A 274 9.71 -12.92 -2.35
C ILE A 274 10.60 -11.84 -2.99
N LEU A 275 10.72 -10.67 -2.36
CA LEU A 275 11.53 -9.57 -2.90
C LEU A 275 13.03 -9.88 -2.87
N LYS A 276 13.48 -10.74 -1.95
CA LYS A 276 14.84 -11.29 -1.98
C LYS A 276 15.07 -12.18 -3.21
N GLN A 277 14.10 -13.06 -3.54
CA GLN A 277 14.15 -13.89 -4.74
C GLN A 277 14.05 -13.05 -6.03
N GLU A 278 13.25 -11.98 -6.03
CA GLU A 278 13.17 -11.01 -7.12
C GLU A 278 14.45 -10.15 -7.24
N ASN A 279 15.36 -10.22 -6.27
CA ASN A 279 16.58 -9.41 -6.19
C ASN A 279 16.28 -7.90 -6.23
N ALA A 280 15.19 -7.47 -5.55
CA ALA A 280 14.77 -6.08 -5.52
C ALA A 280 15.80 -5.22 -4.78
N ASP A 281 16.28 -4.17 -5.44
CA ASP A 281 17.29 -3.21 -4.95
C ASP A 281 16.83 -1.75 -4.97
N ILE A 282 15.60 -1.50 -5.48
CA ILE A 282 14.91 -0.22 -5.44
C ILE A 282 13.57 -0.40 -4.73
N PHE A 283 13.31 0.47 -3.76
CA PHE A 283 12.01 0.55 -3.08
C PHE A 283 11.37 1.90 -3.35
N LEU A 284 10.16 1.87 -3.93
CA LEU A 284 9.33 3.04 -4.23
C LEU A 284 8.07 2.97 -3.38
N SER A 285 7.71 4.08 -2.77
CA SER A 285 6.43 4.24 -2.06
C SER A 285 5.47 5.10 -2.87
N ASN A 286 4.21 4.99 -2.56
CA ASN A 286 3.15 5.86 -3.08
C ASN A 286 2.95 7.16 -2.27
N HIS A 287 3.79 7.38 -1.24
CA HIS A 287 3.91 8.63 -0.50
C HIS A 287 5.37 8.98 -0.27
N VAL A 288 5.78 10.18 -0.63
CA VAL A 288 7.18 10.66 -0.58
C VAL A 288 7.82 10.62 0.81
N SER A 289 7.01 10.55 1.86
CA SER A 289 7.49 10.51 3.26
C SER A 289 8.03 9.15 3.68
N PHE A 290 7.73 8.08 2.95
CA PHE A 290 8.14 6.73 3.35
C PHE A 290 9.40 6.24 2.67
N ASP A 291 9.69 6.70 1.45
CA ASP A 291 10.87 6.28 0.69
C ASP A 291 11.93 7.38 0.53
N ASP A 292 11.75 8.52 1.21
CA ASP A 292 12.63 9.69 1.12
C ASP A 292 12.83 10.20 -0.33
N ALA A 293 11.81 10.05 -1.20
CA ALA A 293 11.90 10.42 -2.61
C ALA A 293 12.38 11.86 -2.81
N VAL A 294 11.96 12.80 -1.96
CA VAL A 294 12.38 14.21 -2.04
C VAL A 294 13.89 14.36 -1.86
N ALA A 295 14.48 13.70 -0.87
CA ALA A 295 15.93 13.73 -0.63
C ALA A 295 16.70 13.02 -1.74
N LYS A 296 16.19 11.88 -2.21
CA LYS A 296 16.77 11.12 -3.32
C LYS A 296 16.78 11.93 -4.62
N MET A 297 15.68 12.62 -4.94
CA MET A 297 15.61 13.51 -6.11
C MET A 297 16.58 14.70 -5.98
N ALA A 298 16.73 15.26 -4.78
CA ALA A 298 17.71 16.32 -4.57
C ALA A 298 19.15 15.80 -4.81
N ALA A 299 19.48 14.62 -4.29
CA ALA A 299 20.79 14.00 -4.51
C ALA A 299 21.07 13.69 -5.99
N LEU A 300 20.03 13.36 -6.79
CA LEU A 300 20.18 13.13 -8.22
C LEU A 300 20.52 14.39 -9.01
N LYS A 301 20.06 15.57 -8.60
CA LYS A 301 20.36 16.84 -9.27
C LYS A 301 21.87 17.15 -9.26
N ASP A 302 22.53 16.77 -8.16
CA ASP A 302 23.96 17.05 -7.94
C ASP A 302 24.83 15.80 -8.19
N ARG A 303 24.26 14.74 -8.82
CA ARG A 303 24.92 13.46 -9.04
C ARG A 303 26.06 13.56 -10.02
N ALA A 304 27.29 13.43 -9.55
CA ALA A 304 28.49 13.39 -10.40
C ALA A 304 28.58 12.10 -11.23
N PRO A 305 29.34 12.11 -12.34
CA PRO A 305 29.67 10.88 -13.08
C PRO A 305 30.28 9.83 -12.15
N GLY A 306 29.78 8.57 -12.26
CA GLY A 306 30.26 7.44 -11.43
C GLY A 306 29.65 7.34 -10.04
N GLN A 307 28.92 8.33 -9.56
CA GLN A 307 28.18 8.18 -8.30
C GLN A 307 26.96 7.26 -8.49
N PRO A 308 26.61 6.44 -7.47
CA PRO A 308 25.43 5.59 -7.51
C PRO A 308 24.13 6.45 -7.55
N ASN A 309 23.07 5.88 -8.09
CA ASN A 309 21.75 6.49 -8.05
C ASN A 309 21.17 6.36 -6.63
N ALA A 310 20.66 7.46 -6.07
CA ALA A 310 20.12 7.49 -4.70
C ALA A 310 18.85 6.61 -4.53
N PHE A 311 18.17 6.25 -5.62
CA PHE A 311 17.03 5.31 -5.57
C PHE A 311 17.48 3.85 -5.52
N VAL A 312 18.72 3.52 -5.90
CA VAL A 312 19.30 2.19 -5.75
C VAL A 312 19.79 2.03 -4.32
N VAL A 313 18.91 1.57 -3.45
CA VAL A 313 19.18 1.42 -2.01
C VAL A 313 19.84 0.09 -1.66
N GLY A 314 19.79 -0.86 -2.59
CA GLY A 314 20.32 -2.21 -2.45
C GLY A 314 19.36 -3.19 -1.76
N PRO A 315 19.55 -4.51 -1.98
CA PRO A 315 18.64 -5.54 -1.46
C PRO A 315 18.54 -5.54 0.06
N ASP A 316 19.61 -5.26 0.81
CA ASP A 316 19.59 -5.18 2.28
C ASP A 316 18.63 -4.09 2.76
N ALA A 317 18.65 -2.91 2.15
CA ALA A 317 17.77 -1.82 2.54
C ALA A 317 16.28 -2.15 2.25
N VAL A 318 16.00 -2.82 1.13
CA VAL A 318 14.63 -3.32 0.82
C VAL A 318 14.15 -4.29 1.90
N GLN A 319 15.00 -5.23 2.34
CA GLN A 319 14.66 -6.17 3.41
C GLN A 319 14.42 -5.47 4.75
N ARG A 320 15.28 -4.51 5.10
CA ARG A 320 15.15 -3.72 6.33
C ARG A 320 13.90 -2.84 6.32
N PHE A 321 13.54 -2.27 5.16
CA PHE A 321 12.31 -1.49 5.01
C PHE A 321 11.08 -2.33 5.41
N LEU A 322 10.93 -3.53 4.87
CA LEU A 322 9.82 -4.43 5.22
C LEU A 322 9.87 -4.85 6.69
N THR A 323 11.07 -5.02 7.27
CA THR A 323 11.20 -5.29 8.70
C THR A 323 10.65 -4.12 9.53
N VAL A 324 11.01 -2.88 9.18
CA VAL A 324 10.50 -1.68 9.86
C VAL A 324 8.97 -1.62 9.79
N LEU A 325 8.39 -1.86 8.61
CA LEU A 325 6.93 -1.87 8.44
C LEU A 325 6.25 -2.90 9.34
N GLY A 326 6.74 -4.14 9.33
CA GLY A 326 6.16 -5.23 10.12
C GLY A 326 6.28 -5.00 11.62
N GLU A 327 7.45 -4.59 12.10
CA GLU A 327 7.70 -4.33 13.51
C GLU A 327 6.88 -3.14 14.03
N CYS A 328 6.76 -2.04 13.26
CA CYS A 328 5.90 -0.91 13.65
C CYS A 328 4.41 -1.30 13.67
N ALA A 329 3.96 -2.22 12.79
CA ALA A 329 2.61 -2.76 12.84
C ALA A 329 2.37 -3.57 14.12
N LEU A 330 3.32 -4.42 14.53
CA LEU A 330 3.25 -5.18 15.78
C LEU A 330 3.31 -4.27 17.01
N ALA A 331 4.16 -3.23 17.00
CA ALA A 331 4.17 -2.22 18.05
C ALA A 331 2.80 -1.53 18.19
N THR A 332 2.19 -1.15 17.07
CA THR A 332 0.84 -0.57 17.05
C THR A 332 -0.20 -1.56 17.58
N LYS A 333 -0.15 -2.82 17.15
CA LYS A 333 -1.02 -3.90 17.67
C LYS A 333 -0.89 -4.05 19.18
N ALA A 334 0.34 -4.11 19.70
CA ALA A 334 0.61 -4.25 21.14
C ALA A 334 0.12 -3.03 21.96
N SER A 335 0.02 -1.85 21.33
CA SER A 335 -0.49 -0.63 21.99
C SER A 335 -2.01 -0.59 22.11
N ILE A 336 -2.74 -1.46 21.39
CA ILE A 336 -4.20 -1.51 21.40
C ILE A 336 -4.65 -2.39 22.55
N GLY A 337 -5.28 -1.79 23.59
CA GLY A 337 -6.05 -2.51 24.58
C GLY A 337 -7.54 -2.46 24.24
N GLU A 338 -8.34 -3.36 24.80
CA GLU A 338 -9.81 -3.39 24.59
C GLU A 338 -10.51 -2.10 25.03
N ASP A 339 -9.91 -1.34 25.93
CA ASP A 339 -10.42 -0.04 26.41
C ASP A 339 -10.05 1.12 25.48
N THR A 340 -9.40 0.86 24.32
CA THR A 340 -9.07 1.93 23.37
C THR A 340 -10.34 2.28 22.59
N PRO A 341 -10.95 3.47 22.81
CA PRO A 341 -12.14 3.88 22.05
C PRO A 341 -11.81 3.86 20.56
N GLY A 342 -12.69 3.27 19.75
CA GLY A 342 -12.57 3.31 18.30
C GLY A 342 -12.42 4.77 17.83
N ARG A 343 -11.32 5.09 17.15
CA ARG A 343 -11.04 6.43 16.61
C ARG A 343 -11.75 6.65 15.28
#